data_6cf107896ee2d2536ff41e4531f4014d
#
_entry.id   6cf107896ee2d2536ff41e4531f4014d
#
_cell.length_a   1.000
_cell.length_b   1.000
_cell.length_c   1.000
_cell.angle_alpha   90.00
_cell.angle_beta   90.00
_cell.angle_gamma   90.00
#
_symmetry.space_group_name_H-M   'P 1'
#
loop_
_entity.id
_entity.type
_entity.pdbx_description
1 polymer ?
#
loop_
_entity_poly.entity_id
_entity_poly.type
_entity_poly.pdbx_seq_one_letter_code
_entity_poly.pdbx_strand_id
1 'polypeptide(L)'
;MDAPPENEDCQPFVQVASFLEAMRLNAPRVIEADLEQGFLLLSDLGSQQFLAELEERPDSASRLYDDAIAALVQMQQRGVAYQDQLPPYDEKLLRFELSLFHDWLCGTHLGIDFSDAEEERWQETCDLLVANAFAQPQVFVHRDYHSRNLMVTDRDNPGILDFQDAVEGPLTYDLVSLLKDCYVKWTPEQVWQWALDFYASLEPALQERVSDEQFRRFFELMGVQRHIKAAGIFARLKHRDGKAVYLEDVPRTLSYIVDVGPRYPELAFLIELIEGRVLPGIAT
;
A
#
# COMPACT_ATOMS: atom_id res chain seq x y z
N MET A 1 12.86 -5.20 19.68
CA MET A 1 11.51 -4.65 19.61
C MET A 1 10.87 -4.84 20.98
N ASP A 2 10.13 -3.87 21.45
CA ASP A 2 9.39 -3.89 22.72
C ASP A 2 7.93 -3.56 22.36
N ALA A 3 7.05 -4.53 22.48
CA ALA A 3 5.63 -4.44 22.12
C ALA A 3 4.80 -5.15 23.21
N PRO A 4 4.41 -4.41 24.26
CA PRO A 4 3.67 -4.99 25.39
C PRO A 4 2.41 -5.73 24.91
N PRO A 5 2.16 -6.97 25.39
CA PRO A 5 1.07 -7.82 24.90
C PRO A 5 -0.33 -7.23 25.04
N GLU A 6 -0.52 -6.31 25.98
CA GLU A 6 -1.78 -5.59 26.14
C GLU A 6 -2.06 -4.59 25.00
N ASN A 7 -1.05 -4.22 24.21
CA ASN A 7 -1.16 -3.26 23.12
C ASN A 7 -1.05 -3.90 21.75
N GLU A 8 -0.24 -4.97 21.61
CA GLU A 8 0.08 -5.55 20.31
C GLU A 8 0.42 -7.05 20.43
N ASP A 9 -0.11 -7.87 19.52
CA ASP A 9 0.25 -9.27 19.38
C ASP A 9 1.47 -9.42 18.46
N CYS A 10 2.58 -9.93 19.02
CA CYS A 10 3.82 -10.18 18.26
C CYS A 10 3.80 -11.47 17.43
N GLN A 11 2.81 -12.33 17.57
CA GLN A 11 2.72 -13.60 16.81
C GLN A 11 2.71 -13.40 15.29
N PRO A 12 1.90 -12.47 14.72
CA PRO A 12 1.92 -12.21 13.28
C PRO A 12 3.30 -11.76 12.78
N PHE A 13 4.00 -10.91 13.53
CA PHE A 13 5.36 -10.50 13.19
C PHE A 13 6.31 -11.70 13.08
N VAL A 14 6.33 -12.58 14.09
CA VAL A 14 7.21 -13.76 14.11
C VAL A 14 6.86 -14.72 12.97
N GLN A 15 5.58 -14.93 12.70
CA GLN A 15 5.11 -15.79 11.63
C GLN A 15 5.54 -15.26 10.26
N VAL A 16 5.23 -14.00 9.97
CA VAL A 16 5.55 -13.41 8.66
C VAL A 16 7.07 -13.28 8.47
N ALA A 17 7.83 -12.92 9.52
CA ALA A 17 9.29 -12.93 9.47
C ALA A 17 9.84 -14.29 9.02
N SER A 18 9.28 -15.39 9.55
CA SER A 18 9.69 -16.74 9.16
C SER A 18 9.38 -17.07 7.70
N PHE A 19 8.25 -16.57 7.17
CA PHE A 19 7.90 -16.72 5.75
C PHE A 19 8.86 -15.94 4.85
N LEU A 20 9.18 -14.68 5.20
CA LEU A 20 10.11 -13.84 4.43
C LEU A 20 11.52 -14.47 4.41
N GLU A 21 11.99 -15.01 5.55
CA GLU A 21 13.27 -15.74 5.61
C GLU A 21 13.25 -17.00 4.73
N ALA A 22 12.19 -17.78 4.77
CA ALA A 22 12.03 -18.98 3.93
C ALA A 22 11.96 -18.62 2.43
N MET A 23 11.37 -17.47 2.09
CA MET A 23 11.37 -16.89 0.74
C MET A 23 12.73 -16.30 0.34
N ARG A 24 13.71 -16.26 1.26
CA ARG A 24 15.04 -15.63 1.09
C ARG A 24 14.96 -14.14 0.77
N LEU A 25 14.03 -13.46 1.42
CA LEU A 25 13.93 -12.00 1.40
C LEU A 25 14.68 -11.43 2.61
N ASN A 26 15.23 -10.25 2.45
CA ASN A 26 15.98 -9.57 3.49
C ASN A 26 15.00 -8.82 4.42
N ALA A 27 14.58 -9.49 5.47
CA ALA A 27 13.75 -8.94 6.55
C ALA A 27 14.44 -9.16 7.91
N PRO A 28 14.07 -8.42 8.97
CA PRO A 28 14.59 -8.66 10.32
C PRO A 28 14.34 -10.12 10.73
N ARG A 29 15.44 -10.85 11.00
CA ARG A 29 15.35 -12.22 11.52
C ARG A 29 15.09 -12.19 13.01
N VAL A 30 14.16 -12.99 13.47
CA VAL A 30 13.91 -13.18 14.89
C VAL A 30 15.00 -14.07 15.48
N ILE A 31 15.89 -13.48 16.27
CA ILE A 31 17.00 -14.20 16.92
C ILE A 31 16.50 -14.88 18.19
N GLU A 32 15.69 -14.16 18.98
CA GLU A 32 15.05 -14.66 20.19
C GLU A 32 13.71 -13.93 20.40
N ALA A 33 12.73 -14.61 21.00
CA ALA A 33 11.40 -14.08 21.25
C ALA A 33 10.89 -14.47 22.64
N ASP A 34 10.42 -13.49 23.39
CA ASP A 34 9.61 -13.67 24.59
C ASP A 34 8.23 -13.06 24.33
N LEU A 35 7.32 -13.89 23.84
CA LEU A 35 5.97 -13.45 23.44
C LEU A 35 5.08 -13.16 24.66
N GLU A 36 5.40 -13.74 25.84
CA GLU A 36 4.65 -13.46 27.06
C GLU A 36 4.92 -12.04 27.59
N GLN A 37 6.11 -11.53 27.36
CA GLN A 37 6.51 -10.17 27.74
C GLN A 37 6.53 -9.19 26.56
N GLY A 38 6.37 -9.66 25.31
CA GLY A 38 6.38 -8.83 24.11
C GLY A 38 7.78 -8.34 23.68
N PHE A 39 8.84 -9.08 24.03
CA PHE A 39 10.20 -8.74 23.62
C PHE A 39 10.69 -9.61 22.46
N LEU A 40 11.20 -8.96 21.40
CA LEU A 40 11.85 -9.62 20.29
C LEU A 40 13.27 -9.09 20.10
N LEU A 41 14.26 -9.98 20.03
CA LEU A 41 15.61 -9.67 19.58
C LEU A 41 15.68 -9.95 18.07
N LEU A 42 15.94 -8.90 17.29
CA LEU A 42 15.92 -8.91 15.84
C LEU A 42 17.31 -8.64 15.26
N SER A 43 17.58 -9.14 14.05
CA SER A 43 18.74 -8.66 13.29
C SER A 43 18.53 -7.20 12.87
N ASP A 44 19.63 -6.43 12.80
CA ASP A 44 19.62 -5.03 12.38
C ASP A 44 19.84 -4.92 10.87
N LEU A 45 18.98 -4.14 10.20
CA LEU A 45 19.08 -3.85 8.76
C LEU A 45 19.67 -2.46 8.47
N GLY A 46 20.23 -1.80 9.48
CA GLY A 46 20.82 -0.47 9.38
C GLY A 46 19.80 0.65 9.61
N SER A 47 20.13 1.86 9.17
CA SER A 47 19.35 3.07 9.45
C SER A 47 18.90 3.84 8.21
N GLN A 48 19.35 3.47 7.00
CA GLN A 48 19.08 4.20 5.77
C GLN A 48 17.80 3.66 5.11
N GLN A 49 16.71 4.42 5.20
CA GLN A 49 15.46 4.12 4.47
C GLN A 49 15.57 4.55 3.00
N PHE A 50 14.79 3.90 2.13
CA PHE A 50 14.68 4.32 0.73
C PHE A 50 14.26 5.79 0.60
N LEU A 51 13.31 6.27 1.40
CA LEU A 51 12.87 7.66 1.35
C LEU A 51 14.04 8.62 1.58
N ALA A 52 14.81 8.43 2.66
CA ALA A 52 15.96 9.27 2.96
C ALA A 52 17.05 9.20 1.87
N GLU A 53 17.30 8.00 1.35
CA GLU A 53 18.26 7.81 0.24
C GLU A 53 17.82 8.54 -1.03
N LEU A 54 16.52 8.51 -1.38
CA LEU A 54 15.97 9.17 -2.54
C LEU A 54 15.99 10.70 -2.41
N GLU A 55 15.81 11.22 -1.19
CA GLU A 55 15.95 12.65 -0.91
C GLU A 55 17.40 13.14 -1.02
N GLU A 56 18.35 12.35 -0.52
CA GLU A 56 19.78 12.67 -0.56
C GLU A 56 20.41 12.44 -1.94
N ARG A 57 20.01 11.37 -2.62
CA ARG A 57 20.57 10.89 -3.89
C ARG A 57 19.46 10.45 -4.87
N PRO A 58 18.75 11.38 -5.49
CA PRO A 58 17.65 11.07 -6.43
C PRO A 58 18.05 10.14 -7.58
N ASP A 59 19.32 10.21 -8.02
CA ASP A 59 19.86 9.35 -9.09
C ASP A 59 19.94 7.85 -8.70
N SER A 60 19.81 7.52 -7.42
CA SER A 60 19.73 6.14 -6.94
C SER A 60 18.40 5.45 -7.26
N ALA A 61 17.37 6.21 -7.66
CA ALA A 61 16.00 5.75 -7.81
C ALA A 61 15.88 4.50 -8.70
N SER A 62 16.47 4.52 -9.91
CA SER A 62 16.34 3.38 -10.83
C SER A 62 16.81 2.09 -10.17
N ARG A 63 18.00 2.09 -9.59
CA ARG A 63 18.55 0.91 -8.92
C ARG A 63 17.69 0.45 -7.73
N LEU A 64 17.24 1.38 -6.89
CA LEU A 64 16.45 1.03 -5.71
C LEU A 64 15.09 0.45 -6.09
N TYR A 65 14.43 1.00 -7.11
CA TYR A 65 13.15 0.49 -7.58
C TYR A 65 13.28 -0.84 -8.33
N ASP A 66 14.36 -1.03 -9.11
CA ASP A 66 14.65 -2.31 -9.74
C ASP A 66 14.84 -3.41 -8.69
N ASP A 67 15.63 -3.14 -7.62
CA ASP A 67 15.85 -4.06 -6.51
C ASP A 67 14.52 -4.35 -5.76
N ALA A 68 13.71 -3.31 -5.49
CA ALA A 68 12.43 -3.46 -4.81
C ALA A 68 11.41 -4.25 -5.63
N ILE A 69 11.34 -4.02 -6.94
CA ILE A 69 10.48 -4.78 -7.85
C ILE A 69 10.91 -6.25 -7.90
N ALA A 70 12.22 -6.51 -7.99
CA ALA A 70 12.74 -7.88 -7.98
C ALA A 70 12.39 -8.62 -6.67
N ALA A 71 12.52 -7.94 -5.52
CA ALA A 71 12.12 -8.50 -4.23
C ALA A 71 10.61 -8.73 -4.13
N LEU A 72 9.78 -7.81 -4.66
CA LEU A 72 8.33 -7.97 -4.70
C LEU A 72 7.92 -9.16 -5.57
N VAL A 73 8.50 -9.31 -6.76
CA VAL A 73 8.27 -10.47 -7.64
C VAL A 73 8.63 -11.77 -6.92
N GLN A 74 9.79 -11.80 -6.25
CA GLN A 74 10.22 -12.96 -5.46
C GLN A 74 9.25 -13.27 -4.32
N MET A 75 8.76 -12.24 -3.62
CA MET A 75 7.79 -12.37 -2.54
C MET A 75 6.50 -13.01 -3.04
N GLN A 76 5.95 -12.54 -4.14
CA GLN A 76 4.72 -13.08 -4.69
C GLN A 76 4.89 -14.49 -5.26
N GLN A 77 5.98 -14.77 -5.97
CA GLN A 77 6.24 -16.10 -6.55
C GLN A 77 6.46 -17.17 -5.46
N ARG A 78 7.28 -16.87 -4.46
CA ARG A 78 7.55 -17.82 -3.37
C ARG A 78 6.49 -17.79 -2.28
N GLY A 79 5.78 -16.69 -2.16
CA GLY A 79 4.67 -16.49 -1.24
C GLY A 79 3.48 -17.42 -1.46
N VAL A 80 3.33 -17.99 -2.66
CA VAL A 80 2.31 -19.02 -2.97
C VAL A 80 2.32 -20.17 -1.96
N ALA A 81 3.49 -20.51 -1.39
CA ALA A 81 3.63 -21.57 -0.39
C ALA A 81 3.12 -21.17 1.01
N TYR A 82 2.83 -19.91 1.25
CA TYR A 82 2.52 -19.36 2.58
C TYR A 82 1.25 -18.49 2.61
N GLN A 83 0.77 -18.01 1.47
CA GLN A 83 -0.32 -17.04 1.40
C GLN A 83 -1.63 -17.54 2.01
N ASP A 84 -1.91 -18.83 1.92
CA ASP A 84 -3.09 -19.47 2.52
C ASP A 84 -3.07 -19.50 4.07
N GLN A 85 -1.93 -19.17 4.67
CA GLN A 85 -1.76 -19.03 6.12
C GLN A 85 -1.91 -17.57 6.58
N LEU A 86 -2.08 -16.63 5.64
CA LEU A 86 -2.33 -15.22 5.93
C LEU A 86 -3.84 -14.95 6.02
N PRO A 87 -4.24 -13.90 6.77
CA PRO A 87 -5.61 -13.42 6.70
C PRO A 87 -5.98 -13.01 5.26
N PRO A 88 -7.21 -13.27 4.78
CA PRO A 88 -7.65 -12.79 3.50
C PRO A 88 -7.87 -11.26 3.53
N TYR A 89 -7.53 -10.58 2.44
CA TYR A 89 -7.93 -9.20 2.22
C TYR A 89 -9.39 -9.17 1.76
N ASP A 90 -10.29 -9.43 2.71
CA ASP A 90 -11.71 -9.66 2.47
C ASP A 90 -12.48 -8.36 2.19
N GLU A 91 -13.75 -8.50 1.78
CA GLU A 91 -14.64 -7.37 1.50
C GLU A 91 -14.83 -6.46 2.73
N LYS A 92 -14.90 -7.04 3.92
CA LYS A 92 -15.07 -6.28 5.15
C LYS A 92 -13.89 -5.36 5.42
N LEU A 93 -12.67 -5.86 5.23
CA LEU A 93 -11.44 -5.07 5.40
C LEU A 93 -11.33 -3.99 4.31
N LEU A 94 -11.60 -4.34 3.04
CA LEU A 94 -11.60 -3.38 1.93
C LEU A 94 -12.59 -2.23 2.17
N ARG A 95 -13.84 -2.53 2.55
CA ARG A 95 -14.86 -1.51 2.83
C ARG A 95 -14.52 -0.68 4.06
N PHE A 96 -13.97 -1.28 5.11
CA PHE A 96 -13.49 -0.55 6.27
C PHE A 96 -12.38 0.45 5.88
N GLU A 97 -11.43 0.05 5.05
CA GLU A 97 -10.35 0.94 4.60
C GLU A 97 -10.88 2.09 3.74
N LEU A 98 -11.88 1.85 2.88
CA LEU A 98 -12.54 2.89 2.11
C LEU A 98 -13.32 3.86 3.00
N SER A 99 -14.00 3.35 4.05
CA SER A 99 -14.76 4.21 4.97
C SER A 99 -13.90 5.23 5.70
N LEU A 100 -12.60 4.98 5.83
CA LEU A 100 -11.69 5.94 6.48
C LEU A 100 -11.65 7.31 5.79
N PHE A 101 -11.75 7.32 4.45
CA PHE A 101 -11.83 8.57 3.69
C PHE A 101 -13.15 9.30 3.95
N HIS A 102 -14.26 8.57 3.89
CA HIS A 102 -15.60 9.10 4.13
C HIS A 102 -15.70 9.65 5.56
N ASP A 103 -15.36 8.83 6.57
CA ASP A 103 -15.61 9.15 7.98
C ASP A 103 -14.60 10.17 8.54
N TRP A 104 -13.31 10.00 8.21
CA TRP A 104 -12.26 10.80 8.82
C TRP A 104 -11.84 12.01 8.00
N LEU A 105 -11.64 11.85 6.68
CA LEU A 105 -11.24 12.99 5.86
C LEU A 105 -12.44 13.85 5.50
N CYS A 106 -13.50 13.28 4.93
CA CYS A 106 -14.67 14.05 4.54
C CYS A 106 -15.45 14.51 5.77
N GLY A 107 -15.94 13.60 6.60
CA GLY A 107 -16.79 13.90 7.74
C GLY A 107 -16.05 14.64 8.86
N THR A 108 -15.06 14.00 9.49
CA THR A 108 -14.44 14.53 10.71
C THR A 108 -13.50 15.71 10.43
N HIS A 109 -12.71 15.66 9.35
CA HIS A 109 -11.71 16.71 9.09
C HIS A 109 -12.29 17.90 8.35
N LEU A 110 -13.09 17.67 7.31
CA LEU A 110 -13.59 18.71 6.41
C LEU A 110 -15.06 19.10 6.68
N GLY A 111 -15.79 18.37 7.52
CA GLY A 111 -17.20 18.62 7.79
C GLY A 111 -18.09 18.49 6.54
N ILE A 112 -17.72 17.59 5.65
CA ILE A 112 -18.45 17.30 4.42
C ILE A 112 -19.51 16.25 4.73
N ASP A 113 -20.77 16.65 4.75
CA ASP A 113 -21.92 15.74 4.81
C ASP A 113 -22.32 15.32 3.40
N PHE A 114 -22.61 14.03 3.21
CA PHE A 114 -23.13 13.47 1.96
C PHE A 114 -24.66 13.47 2.00
N SER A 115 -25.30 13.90 0.92
CA SER A 115 -26.73 13.65 0.69
C SER A 115 -26.97 12.18 0.39
N ASP A 116 -28.23 11.73 0.51
CA ASP A 116 -28.61 10.34 0.19
C ASP A 116 -28.13 9.90 -1.22
N ALA A 117 -28.25 10.80 -2.20
CA ALA A 117 -27.78 10.54 -3.57
C ALA A 117 -26.24 10.48 -3.69
N GLU A 118 -25.51 11.26 -2.91
CA GLU A 118 -24.04 11.18 -2.87
C GLU A 118 -23.57 9.93 -2.15
N GLU A 119 -24.29 9.50 -1.10
CA GLU A 119 -24.01 8.25 -0.39
C GLU A 119 -24.20 7.04 -1.33
N GLU A 120 -25.26 7.01 -2.13
CA GLU A 120 -25.47 5.97 -3.13
C GLU A 120 -24.31 5.91 -4.14
N ARG A 121 -23.88 7.06 -4.68
CA ARG A 121 -22.73 7.14 -5.62
C ARG A 121 -21.40 6.77 -4.95
N TRP A 122 -21.24 7.07 -3.66
CA TRP A 122 -20.08 6.63 -2.88
C TRP A 122 -20.06 5.11 -2.75
N GLN A 123 -21.19 4.47 -2.46
CA GLN A 123 -21.29 3.02 -2.39
C GLN A 123 -21.01 2.36 -3.76
N GLU A 124 -21.48 2.93 -4.86
CA GLU A 124 -21.15 2.48 -6.21
C GLU A 124 -19.63 2.53 -6.48
N THR A 125 -18.96 3.60 -6.01
CA THR A 125 -17.50 3.73 -6.10
C THR A 125 -16.79 2.66 -5.26
N CYS A 126 -17.27 2.39 -4.05
CA CYS A 126 -16.74 1.33 -3.20
C CYS A 126 -16.91 -0.05 -3.85
N ASP A 127 -18.09 -0.34 -4.42
CA ASP A 127 -18.38 -1.60 -5.10
C ASP A 127 -17.44 -1.83 -6.29
N LEU A 128 -17.18 -0.79 -7.09
CA LEU A 128 -16.23 -0.84 -8.20
C LEU A 128 -14.82 -1.23 -7.73
N LEU A 129 -14.34 -0.58 -6.65
CA LEU A 129 -12.99 -0.80 -6.14
C LEU A 129 -12.84 -2.17 -5.48
N VAL A 130 -13.85 -2.62 -4.74
CA VAL A 130 -13.91 -3.97 -4.16
C VAL A 130 -13.92 -5.02 -5.26
N ALA A 131 -14.78 -4.85 -6.28
CA ALA A 131 -14.84 -5.76 -7.43
C ALA A 131 -13.50 -5.84 -8.17
N ASN A 132 -12.80 -4.71 -8.34
CA ASN A 132 -11.46 -4.67 -8.94
C ASN A 132 -10.43 -5.46 -8.11
N ALA A 133 -10.48 -5.38 -6.78
CA ALA A 133 -9.58 -6.12 -5.91
C ALA A 133 -9.79 -7.64 -6.02
N PHE A 134 -11.04 -8.09 -6.02
CA PHE A 134 -11.39 -9.52 -6.15
C PHE A 134 -11.18 -10.09 -7.56
N ALA A 135 -11.21 -9.26 -8.60
CA ALA A 135 -10.95 -9.72 -9.97
C ALA A 135 -9.47 -10.05 -10.22
N GLN A 136 -8.57 -9.60 -9.35
CA GLN A 136 -7.13 -9.84 -9.47
C GLN A 136 -6.74 -11.24 -8.98
N PRO A 137 -5.66 -11.83 -9.50
CA PRO A 137 -5.00 -12.94 -8.83
C PRO A 137 -4.66 -12.56 -7.38
N GLN A 138 -4.93 -13.48 -6.44
CA GLN A 138 -4.59 -13.28 -5.03
C GLN A 138 -3.19 -13.83 -4.79
N VAL A 139 -2.37 -13.04 -4.09
CA VAL A 139 -0.96 -13.31 -3.84
C VAL A 139 -0.60 -12.94 -2.39
N PHE A 140 0.63 -13.22 -1.98
CA PHE A 140 1.18 -12.67 -0.74
C PHE A 140 1.32 -11.16 -0.88
N VAL A 141 0.65 -10.39 -0.01
CA VAL A 141 0.64 -8.92 0.01
C VAL A 141 1.17 -8.43 1.35
N HIS A 142 2.20 -7.59 1.29
CA HIS A 142 2.83 -6.94 2.44
C HIS A 142 1.95 -5.85 3.07
N ARG A 143 1.15 -5.15 2.29
CA ARG A 143 0.29 -3.98 2.56
C ARG A 143 1.00 -2.64 2.68
N ASP A 144 2.19 -2.57 3.25
CA ASP A 144 2.92 -1.32 3.48
C ASP A 144 4.31 -1.33 2.82
N TYR A 145 4.37 -1.84 1.55
CA TYR A 145 5.58 -1.97 0.74
C TYR A 145 5.93 -0.64 0.05
N HIS A 146 6.47 0.32 0.79
CA HIS A 146 6.76 1.67 0.32
C HIS A 146 8.10 2.20 0.89
N SER A 147 8.55 3.36 0.42
CA SER A 147 9.89 3.92 0.68
C SER A 147 10.27 4.11 2.15
N ARG A 148 9.30 4.24 3.05
CA ARG A 148 9.55 4.34 4.51
C ARG A 148 9.80 2.99 5.18
N ASN A 149 9.34 1.91 4.56
CA ASN A 149 9.44 0.55 5.11
C ASN A 149 10.46 -0.31 4.36
N LEU A 150 11.17 0.28 3.39
CA LEU A 150 12.28 -0.34 2.70
C LEU A 150 13.60 0.28 3.13
N MET A 151 14.57 -0.58 3.50
CA MET A 151 15.89 -0.18 3.95
C MET A 151 16.92 -0.40 2.84
N VAL A 152 17.83 0.56 2.69
CA VAL A 152 19.00 0.40 1.82
C VAL A 152 20.01 -0.50 2.52
N THR A 153 20.33 -1.61 1.91
CA THR A 153 21.29 -2.58 2.42
C THR A 153 22.39 -2.90 1.41
N ASP A 154 23.60 -3.21 1.90
CA ASP A 154 24.76 -3.54 1.03
C ASP A 154 24.60 -4.88 0.31
N ARG A 155 23.80 -5.78 0.86
CA ARG A 155 23.51 -7.11 0.32
C ARG A 155 22.02 -7.39 0.40
N ASP A 156 21.53 -8.12 -0.58
CA ASP A 156 20.12 -8.53 -0.65
C ASP A 156 19.15 -7.35 -0.45
N ASN A 157 19.42 -6.23 -1.15
CA ASN A 157 18.60 -5.02 -1.14
C ASN A 157 17.22 -5.30 -1.80
N PRO A 158 16.11 -4.80 -1.26
CA PRO A 158 15.95 -4.02 -0.03
C PRO A 158 15.87 -4.87 1.24
N GLY A 159 16.15 -4.24 2.39
CA GLY A 159 15.65 -4.72 3.66
C GLY A 159 14.17 -4.36 3.83
N ILE A 160 13.33 -5.31 4.25
CA ILE A 160 11.86 -5.16 4.29
C ILE A 160 11.39 -5.09 5.74
N LEU A 161 10.70 -4.00 6.11
CA LEU A 161 10.17 -3.75 7.45
C LEU A 161 8.64 -3.68 7.43
N ASP A 162 8.00 -3.74 8.61
CA ASP A 162 6.57 -3.44 8.83
C ASP A 162 5.62 -4.41 8.09
N PHE A 163 5.94 -5.69 8.14
CA PHE A 163 5.29 -6.78 7.37
C PHE A 163 4.25 -7.58 8.16
N GLN A 164 4.04 -7.31 9.45
CA GLN A 164 3.18 -8.10 10.33
C GLN A 164 1.70 -8.10 9.92
N ASP A 165 1.28 -7.09 9.16
CA ASP A 165 -0.08 -6.94 8.63
C ASP A 165 -0.28 -7.59 7.25
N ALA A 166 0.64 -8.47 6.82
CA ALA A 166 0.54 -9.15 5.53
C ALA A 166 -0.77 -9.94 5.38
N VAL A 167 -1.28 -9.98 4.16
CA VAL A 167 -2.54 -10.65 3.82
C VAL A 167 -2.43 -11.45 2.51
N GLU A 168 -3.34 -12.38 2.28
CA GLU A 168 -3.61 -12.86 0.93
C GLU A 168 -4.50 -11.84 0.22
N GLY A 169 -4.00 -11.23 -0.86
CA GLY A 169 -4.67 -10.08 -1.48
C GLY A 169 -4.29 -9.83 -2.94
N PRO A 170 -4.78 -8.72 -3.52
CA PRO A 170 -4.70 -8.46 -4.96
C PRO A 170 -3.27 -8.20 -5.45
N LEU A 171 -2.94 -8.80 -6.60
CA LEU A 171 -1.62 -8.79 -7.27
C LEU A 171 -0.94 -7.42 -7.32
N THR A 172 -1.68 -6.35 -7.58
CA THR A 172 -1.10 -5.02 -7.82
C THR A 172 -1.00 -4.14 -6.58
N TYR A 173 -1.43 -4.61 -5.39
CA TYR A 173 -1.50 -3.78 -4.19
C TYR A 173 -0.13 -3.22 -3.78
N ASP A 174 0.86 -4.08 -3.58
CA ASP A 174 2.20 -3.67 -3.16
C ASP A 174 2.97 -2.92 -4.25
N LEU A 175 2.72 -3.27 -5.51
CA LEU A 175 3.26 -2.52 -6.65
C LEU A 175 2.77 -1.07 -6.65
N VAL A 176 1.48 -0.85 -6.39
CA VAL A 176 0.92 0.49 -6.22
C VAL A 176 1.54 1.19 -5.02
N SER A 177 1.70 0.48 -3.90
CA SER A 177 2.32 1.02 -2.69
C SER A 177 3.73 1.56 -2.96
N LEU A 178 4.50 0.84 -3.77
CA LEU A 178 5.86 1.19 -4.15
C LEU A 178 5.89 2.34 -5.18
N LEU A 179 5.16 2.18 -6.30
CA LEU A 179 5.30 3.07 -7.47
C LEU A 179 4.49 4.35 -7.37
N LYS A 180 3.39 4.34 -6.59
CA LYS A 180 2.55 5.51 -6.30
C LYS A 180 2.54 5.81 -4.81
N ASP A 181 3.73 5.89 -4.24
CA ASP A 181 3.97 6.16 -2.83
C ASP A 181 3.40 7.53 -2.42
N CYS A 182 2.87 7.61 -1.20
CA CYS A 182 2.34 8.86 -0.66
C CYS A 182 3.44 9.87 -0.32
N TYR A 183 4.70 9.43 -0.21
CA TYR A 183 5.84 10.25 0.22
C TYR A 183 6.74 10.70 -0.95
N VAL A 184 6.76 9.96 -2.06
CA VAL A 184 7.56 10.25 -3.26
C VAL A 184 6.66 10.18 -4.49
N LYS A 185 6.75 11.18 -5.38
CA LYS A 185 6.00 11.17 -6.65
C LYS A 185 6.96 11.15 -7.83
N TRP A 186 6.78 10.16 -8.70
CA TRP A 186 7.51 9.98 -9.95
C TRP A 186 6.70 10.48 -11.15
N THR A 187 7.35 10.65 -12.30
CA THR A 187 6.63 10.97 -13.53
C THR A 187 5.73 9.79 -13.95
N PRO A 188 4.60 10.05 -14.61
CA PRO A 188 3.72 8.97 -15.09
C PRO A 188 4.44 7.95 -15.99
N GLU A 189 5.38 8.43 -16.84
CA GLU A 189 6.17 7.59 -17.73
C GLU A 189 7.05 6.63 -16.94
N GLN A 190 7.69 7.12 -15.89
CA GLN A 190 8.61 6.34 -15.04
C GLN A 190 7.84 5.28 -14.23
N VAL A 191 6.72 5.68 -13.62
CA VAL A 191 5.81 4.75 -12.92
C VAL A 191 5.34 3.66 -13.85
N TRP A 192 4.98 4.03 -15.08
CA TRP A 192 4.46 3.07 -16.05
C TRP A 192 5.54 2.13 -16.58
N GLN A 193 6.77 2.61 -16.79
CA GLN A 193 7.89 1.75 -17.15
C GLN A 193 8.13 0.67 -16.09
N TRP A 194 8.28 1.04 -14.83
CA TRP A 194 8.44 0.08 -13.73
C TRP A 194 7.26 -0.87 -13.56
N ALA A 195 6.04 -0.40 -13.77
CA ALA A 195 4.86 -1.28 -13.73
C ALA A 195 4.89 -2.33 -14.85
N LEU A 196 5.35 -1.97 -16.05
CA LEU A 196 5.53 -2.91 -17.16
C LEU A 196 6.69 -3.88 -16.91
N ASP A 197 7.78 -3.43 -16.30
CA ASP A 197 8.91 -4.29 -15.92
C ASP A 197 8.50 -5.34 -14.89
N PHE A 198 7.68 -4.93 -13.89
CA PHE A 198 7.04 -5.87 -12.97
C PHE A 198 6.16 -6.88 -13.71
N TYR A 199 5.25 -6.41 -14.57
CA TYR A 199 4.34 -7.27 -15.33
C TYR A 199 5.10 -8.27 -16.21
N ALA A 200 6.16 -7.83 -16.89
CA ALA A 200 7.02 -8.69 -17.68
C ALA A 200 7.79 -9.74 -16.86
N SER A 201 7.98 -9.48 -15.56
CA SER A 201 8.67 -10.38 -14.63
C SER A 201 7.74 -11.40 -13.95
N LEU A 202 6.42 -11.29 -14.17
CA LEU A 202 5.45 -12.27 -13.65
C LEU A 202 5.65 -13.62 -14.34
N GLU A 203 5.26 -14.69 -13.63
CA GLU A 203 5.25 -16.02 -14.22
C GLU A 203 4.34 -16.10 -15.46
N PRO A 204 4.73 -16.86 -16.52
CA PRO A 204 3.96 -16.96 -17.74
C PRO A 204 2.49 -17.32 -17.51
N ALA A 205 2.20 -18.20 -16.56
CA ALA A 205 0.83 -18.61 -16.23
C ALA A 205 -0.02 -17.45 -15.66
N LEU A 206 0.59 -16.45 -14.99
CA LEU A 206 -0.10 -15.24 -14.55
C LEU A 206 -0.30 -14.26 -15.71
N GLN A 207 0.71 -14.10 -16.57
CA GLN A 207 0.59 -13.25 -17.78
C GLN A 207 -0.48 -13.75 -18.76
N GLU A 208 -0.65 -15.08 -18.89
CA GLU A 208 -1.73 -15.65 -19.72
C GLU A 208 -3.13 -15.37 -19.13
N ARG A 209 -3.24 -15.20 -17.82
CA ARG A 209 -4.50 -14.94 -17.11
C ARG A 209 -4.88 -13.47 -17.03
N VAL A 210 -3.92 -12.58 -17.16
CA VAL A 210 -4.09 -11.13 -16.97
C VAL A 210 -3.52 -10.43 -18.18
N SER A 211 -4.38 -9.94 -19.07
CA SER A 211 -3.94 -9.16 -20.25
C SER A 211 -3.37 -7.79 -19.83
N ASP A 212 -2.60 -7.15 -20.72
CA ASP A 212 -2.04 -5.80 -20.51
C ASP A 212 -3.11 -4.77 -20.12
N GLU A 213 -4.29 -4.84 -20.75
CA GLU A 213 -5.41 -3.95 -20.45
C GLU A 213 -6.00 -4.21 -19.06
N GLN A 214 -6.16 -5.49 -18.69
CA GLN A 214 -6.60 -5.89 -17.35
C GLN A 214 -5.57 -5.48 -16.29
N PHE A 215 -4.27 -5.70 -16.55
CA PHE A 215 -3.21 -5.29 -15.64
C PHE A 215 -3.24 -3.78 -15.40
N ARG A 216 -3.40 -2.98 -16.47
CA ARG A 216 -3.54 -1.53 -16.35
C ARG A 216 -4.71 -1.16 -15.45
N ARG A 217 -5.89 -1.72 -15.72
CA ARG A 217 -7.09 -1.46 -14.93
C ARG A 217 -6.91 -1.86 -13.46
N PHE A 218 -6.33 -3.03 -13.21
CA PHE A 218 -6.03 -3.52 -11.86
C PHE A 218 -5.12 -2.55 -11.11
N PHE A 219 -4.01 -2.17 -11.72
CA PHE A 219 -3.04 -1.25 -11.12
C PHE A 219 -3.63 0.15 -10.86
N GLU A 220 -4.34 0.71 -11.83
CA GLU A 220 -4.89 2.07 -11.70
C GLU A 220 -6.01 2.13 -10.65
N LEU A 221 -6.97 1.21 -10.68
CA LEU A 221 -8.07 1.19 -9.70
C LEU A 221 -7.62 0.74 -8.30
N MET A 222 -6.63 -0.14 -8.19
CA MET A 222 -6.00 -0.44 -6.90
C MET A 222 -5.29 0.80 -6.34
N GLY A 223 -4.70 1.62 -7.22
CA GLY A 223 -4.16 2.93 -6.83
C GLY A 223 -5.23 3.84 -6.22
N VAL A 224 -6.41 3.90 -6.82
CA VAL A 224 -7.54 4.68 -6.27
C VAL A 224 -7.93 4.17 -4.88
N GLN A 225 -8.14 2.85 -4.71
CA GLN A 225 -8.49 2.25 -3.41
C GLN A 225 -7.44 2.60 -2.34
N ARG A 226 -6.15 2.38 -2.64
CA ARG A 226 -5.08 2.61 -1.69
C ARG A 226 -4.92 4.09 -1.31
N HIS A 227 -5.09 5.01 -2.26
CA HIS A 227 -4.98 6.44 -1.98
C HIS A 227 -6.19 6.99 -1.21
N ILE A 228 -7.39 6.46 -1.44
CA ILE A 228 -8.57 6.72 -0.60
C ILE A 228 -8.27 6.30 0.84
N LYS A 229 -7.81 5.05 1.04
CA LYS A 229 -7.41 4.54 2.36
C LYS A 229 -6.37 5.45 3.02
N ALA A 230 -5.28 5.76 2.32
CA ALA A 230 -4.16 6.54 2.88
C ALA A 230 -4.60 7.96 3.29
N ALA A 231 -5.38 8.66 2.45
CA ALA A 231 -5.90 9.98 2.78
C ALA A 231 -6.80 9.95 4.02
N GLY A 232 -7.64 8.92 4.16
CA GLY A 232 -8.46 8.71 5.36
C GLY A 232 -7.63 8.40 6.61
N ILE A 233 -6.57 7.56 6.48
CA ILE A 233 -5.63 7.28 7.58
C ILE A 233 -4.93 8.56 8.04
N PHE A 234 -4.46 9.41 7.13
CA PHE A 234 -3.78 10.66 7.48
C PHE A 234 -4.69 11.60 8.29
N ALA A 235 -5.95 11.71 7.91
CA ALA A 235 -6.93 12.46 8.70
C ALA A 235 -7.17 11.82 10.07
N ARG A 236 -7.33 10.49 10.14
CA ARG A 236 -7.47 9.75 11.41
C ARG A 236 -6.28 9.95 12.34
N LEU A 237 -5.04 9.88 11.82
CA LEU A 237 -3.82 10.11 12.59
C LEU A 237 -3.77 11.50 13.22
N LYS A 238 -4.26 12.54 12.52
CA LYS A 238 -4.40 13.89 13.11
C LYS A 238 -5.40 13.90 14.25
N HIS A 239 -6.61 13.40 14.02
CA HIS A 239 -7.73 13.59 14.95
C HIS A 239 -7.70 12.62 16.14
N ARG A 240 -7.26 11.37 15.91
CA ARG A 240 -7.17 10.36 16.98
C ARG A 240 -5.84 10.39 17.70
N ASP A 241 -4.72 10.55 16.97
CA ASP A 241 -3.37 10.33 17.50
C ASP A 241 -2.55 11.64 17.62
N GLY A 242 -3.12 12.80 17.24
CA GLY A 242 -2.47 14.11 17.31
C GLY A 242 -1.33 14.34 16.30
N LYS A 243 -1.19 13.46 15.30
CA LYS A 243 -0.11 13.47 14.30
C LYS A 243 -0.50 14.27 13.07
N ALA A 244 -0.53 15.61 13.16
CA ALA A 244 -1.01 16.48 12.10
C ALA A 244 -0.11 16.51 10.83
N VAL A 245 1.17 16.19 10.95
CA VAL A 245 2.16 16.27 9.85
C VAL A 245 1.74 15.44 8.61
N TYR A 246 1.05 14.33 8.81
CA TYR A 246 0.60 13.48 7.71
C TYR A 246 -0.45 14.12 6.79
N LEU A 247 -1.13 15.18 7.23
CA LEU A 247 -2.07 15.89 6.36
C LEU A 247 -1.38 16.61 5.20
N GLU A 248 -0.11 16.93 5.33
CA GLU A 248 0.68 17.57 4.27
C GLU A 248 0.82 16.66 3.04
N ASP A 249 0.69 15.35 3.23
CA ASP A 249 0.77 14.36 2.14
C ASP A 249 -0.60 14.07 1.46
N VAL A 250 -1.72 14.56 2.01
CA VAL A 250 -3.06 14.32 1.46
C VAL A 250 -3.22 14.87 0.04
N PRO A 251 -2.81 16.13 -0.29
CA PRO A 251 -2.94 16.65 -1.64
C PRO A 251 -2.17 15.81 -2.69
N ARG A 252 -0.95 15.37 -2.36
CA ARG A 252 -0.16 14.48 -3.23
C ARG A 252 -0.87 13.16 -3.43
N THR A 253 -1.34 12.55 -2.35
CA THR A 253 -2.06 11.28 -2.36
C THR A 253 -3.31 11.35 -3.23
N LEU A 254 -4.12 12.39 -3.10
CA LEU A 254 -5.33 12.58 -3.91
C LEU A 254 -5.02 12.90 -5.37
N SER A 255 -3.88 13.53 -5.67
CA SER A 255 -3.49 13.84 -7.06
C SER A 255 -3.38 12.57 -7.93
N TYR A 256 -3.00 11.42 -7.37
CA TYR A 256 -2.97 10.14 -8.11
C TYR A 256 -4.36 9.68 -8.55
N ILE A 257 -5.39 9.98 -7.74
CA ILE A 257 -6.79 9.65 -8.08
C ILE A 257 -7.27 10.56 -9.22
N VAL A 258 -7.00 11.86 -9.11
CA VAL A 258 -7.34 12.85 -10.15
C VAL A 258 -6.64 12.54 -11.48
N ASP A 259 -5.36 12.16 -11.44
CA ASP A 259 -4.58 11.81 -12.64
C ASP A 259 -5.18 10.59 -13.41
N VAL A 260 -5.81 9.66 -12.70
CA VAL A 260 -6.40 8.43 -13.25
C VAL A 260 -7.86 8.62 -13.67
N GLY A 261 -8.61 9.45 -12.96
CA GLY A 261 -10.04 9.63 -13.10
C GLY A 261 -10.57 9.79 -14.53
N PRO A 262 -9.94 10.60 -15.41
CA PRO A 262 -10.43 10.79 -16.77
C PRO A 262 -10.54 9.52 -17.63
N ARG A 263 -9.88 8.43 -17.24
CA ARG A 263 -9.97 7.13 -17.95
C ARG A 263 -11.13 6.28 -17.48
N TYR A 264 -11.73 6.59 -16.34
CA TYR A 264 -12.77 5.77 -15.71
C TYR A 264 -14.00 6.63 -15.42
N PRO A 265 -14.98 6.69 -16.34
CA PRO A 265 -16.23 7.44 -16.12
C PRO A 265 -16.96 7.04 -14.85
N GLU A 266 -16.76 5.79 -14.38
CA GLU A 266 -17.31 5.28 -13.13
C GLU A 266 -16.80 6.03 -11.88
N LEU A 267 -15.64 6.69 -11.98
CA LEU A 267 -15.05 7.50 -10.90
C LEU A 267 -15.48 8.97 -10.93
N ALA A 268 -16.37 9.38 -11.84
CA ALA A 268 -16.73 10.79 -12.03
C ALA A 268 -17.17 11.47 -10.73
N PHE A 269 -17.98 10.79 -9.90
CA PHE A 269 -18.40 11.32 -8.60
C PHE A 269 -17.21 11.56 -7.66
N LEU A 270 -16.31 10.57 -7.55
CA LEU A 270 -15.15 10.68 -6.69
C LEU A 270 -14.24 11.84 -7.10
N ILE A 271 -14.03 12.04 -8.40
CA ILE A 271 -13.22 13.14 -8.92
C ILE A 271 -13.90 14.49 -8.63
N GLU A 272 -15.20 14.61 -8.88
CA GLU A 272 -15.99 15.80 -8.59
C GLU A 272 -15.95 16.16 -7.10
N LEU A 273 -16.05 15.19 -6.22
CA LEU A 273 -15.93 15.33 -4.78
C LEU A 273 -14.52 15.83 -4.38
N ILE A 274 -13.47 15.18 -4.91
CA ILE A 274 -12.07 15.51 -4.57
C ILE A 274 -11.73 16.92 -5.04
N GLU A 275 -11.98 17.25 -6.31
CA GLU A 275 -11.61 18.56 -6.89
C GLU A 275 -12.52 19.69 -6.39
N GLY A 276 -13.81 19.42 -6.23
CA GLY A 276 -14.80 20.45 -5.89
C GLY A 276 -14.92 20.73 -4.39
N ARG A 277 -14.63 19.78 -3.51
CA ARG A 277 -14.88 19.94 -2.07
C ARG A 277 -13.67 19.57 -1.20
N VAL A 278 -12.99 18.45 -1.48
CA VAL A 278 -11.93 17.94 -0.59
C VAL A 278 -10.65 18.74 -0.71
N LEU A 279 -10.08 18.88 -1.92
CA LEU A 279 -8.83 19.66 -2.12
C LEU A 279 -8.99 21.13 -1.73
N PRO A 280 -10.08 21.86 -2.09
CA PRO A 280 -10.29 23.21 -1.60
C PRO A 280 -10.38 23.31 -0.08
N GLY A 281 -11.00 22.33 0.58
CA GLY A 281 -11.13 22.29 2.04
C GLY A 281 -9.81 22.04 2.79
N ILE A 282 -8.86 21.32 2.18
CA ILE A 282 -7.52 21.09 2.76
C ILE A 282 -6.63 22.35 2.62
N ALA A 283 -6.83 23.16 1.57
CA ALA A 283 -6.01 24.35 1.30
C ALA A 283 -6.37 25.55 2.21
N THR A 284 -7.43 25.46 3.01
CA THR A 284 -7.89 26.49 3.95
C THR A 284 -7.40 26.23 5.37
#